data_b69096aa7c7f67ca4b5635f6f2f9a4fd
#
_entry.id   b69096aa7c7f67ca4b5635f6f2f9a4fd
#
_cell.length_a   1.000
_cell.length_b   1.000
_cell.length_c   1.000
_cell.angle_alpha   90.00
_cell.angle_beta   90.00
_cell.angle_gamma   90.00
#
_symmetry.space_group_name_H-M   'P 1'
#
loop_
_entity.id
_entity.type
_entity.pdbx_description
1 polymer ?
#
loop_
_entity_poly.entity_id
_entity_poly.type
_entity_poly.pdbx_seq_one_letter_code
_entity_poly.pdbx_strand_id
1 'polypeptide(L)'
;MIEMKFSKNDEEDELFRISSRDIVGFYNCSSKQERKITDIIKCYGTTKSIKEVELKNMKPEDNVTVSRYIERNVGSIINKDYVIEGFLGMGKLSDCKDEMVSRLDISKRYCLEILVAFLQEADIIILHEMFENVWNHTIEEILVEFSLRGAVVVFSEHGEESLMKLPMHSYDLSGRCVGW
;
A
#
# COMPACT_ATOMS: atom_id res chain seq x y z
N MET A 1 11.74 -11.06 -7.24
CA MET A 1 12.50 -9.83 -7.58
C MET A 1 11.90 -9.26 -8.84
N ILE A 2 11.57 -7.98 -8.86
CA ILE A 2 11.11 -7.22 -10.02
C ILE A 2 12.19 -6.21 -10.33
N GLU A 3 12.64 -6.13 -11.58
CA GLU A 3 13.64 -5.18 -12.03
C GLU A 3 13.01 -4.23 -13.05
N MET A 4 13.28 -2.95 -12.92
CA MET A 4 12.80 -1.91 -13.82
C MET A 4 13.94 -0.94 -14.14
N LYS A 5 13.87 -0.27 -15.28
CA LYS A 5 14.83 0.74 -15.71
C LYS A 5 14.18 2.11 -15.79
N PHE A 6 14.86 3.10 -15.31
CA PHE A 6 14.53 4.51 -15.52
C PHE A 6 15.60 5.17 -16.36
N SER A 7 15.21 5.89 -17.39
CA SER A 7 16.11 6.72 -18.19
C SER A 7 15.76 8.18 -18.02
N LYS A 8 16.76 9.02 -17.91
CA LYS A 8 16.64 10.48 -17.92
C LYS A 8 17.51 10.98 -19.07
N ASN A 9 16.86 11.58 -20.10
CA ASN A 9 17.48 12.28 -21.22
C ASN A 9 19.00 12.07 -21.36
N ASP A 10 19.44 10.97 -22.00
CA ASP A 10 20.84 10.63 -22.29
C ASP A 10 21.78 10.30 -21.08
N GLU A 11 21.27 10.19 -19.86
CA GLU A 11 22.00 9.65 -18.73
C GLU A 11 21.84 8.13 -18.65
N GLU A 12 22.81 7.45 -18.00
CA GLU A 12 22.77 5.99 -17.78
C GLU A 12 21.43 5.54 -17.15
N ASP A 13 20.88 4.45 -17.67
CA ASP A 13 19.67 3.84 -17.15
C ASP A 13 19.86 3.44 -15.68
N GLU A 14 19.11 4.03 -14.77
CA GLU A 14 19.09 3.60 -13.38
C GLU A 14 18.25 2.33 -13.25
N LEU A 15 18.89 1.25 -12.81
CA LEU A 15 18.24 -0.02 -12.55
C LEU A 15 17.65 -0.03 -11.14
N PHE A 16 16.39 -0.30 -11.06
CA PHE A 16 15.69 -0.36 -9.80
C PHE A 16 15.06 -1.73 -9.56
N ARG A 17 15.05 -2.17 -8.31
CA ARG A 17 14.64 -3.51 -7.94
C ARG A 17 13.62 -3.47 -6.80
N ILE A 18 12.61 -4.32 -6.89
CA ILE A 18 11.71 -4.65 -5.78
C ILE A 18 11.91 -6.12 -5.43
N SER A 19 12.31 -6.37 -4.20
CA SER A 19 12.40 -7.72 -3.63
C SER A 19 11.35 -7.92 -2.54
N SER A 20 11.11 -9.15 -2.13
CA SER A 20 10.38 -9.39 -0.88
C SER A 20 11.13 -8.75 0.29
N ARG A 21 10.38 -8.19 1.22
CA ARG A 21 10.86 -7.42 2.38
C ARG A 21 11.34 -6.00 2.08
N ASP A 22 11.15 -5.51 0.87
CA ASP A 22 11.48 -4.13 0.54
C ASP A 22 10.28 -3.21 0.83
N ILE A 23 10.60 -1.99 1.28
CA ILE A 23 9.69 -0.86 1.26
C ILE A 23 10.31 0.16 0.32
N VAL A 24 9.69 0.36 -0.83
CA VAL A 24 10.20 1.21 -1.92
C VAL A 24 9.29 2.40 -2.11
N GLY A 25 9.86 3.60 -2.11
CA GLY A 25 9.14 4.84 -2.33
C GLY A 25 9.48 5.48 -3.67
N PHE A 26 8.47 6.01 -4.34
CA PHE A 26 8.60 6.85 -5.53
C PHE A 26 8.02 8.21 -5.24
N TYR A 27 8.81 9.27 -5.43
CA TYR A 27 8.37 10.63 -5.21
C TYR A 27 8.53 11.51 -6.45
N ASN A 28 7.89 12.68 -6.47
CA ASN A 28 7.71 13.50 -7.66
C ASN A 28 7.14 12.70 -8.84
N CYS A 29 6.23 11.77 -8.52
CA CYS A 29 5.69 10.79 -9.44
C CYS A 29 4.41 11.32 -10.08
N SER A 30 4.41 11.50 -11.40
CA SER A 30 3.17 11.82 -12.11
C SER A 30 2.25 10.59 -12.17
N SER A 31 0.95 10.82 -12.23
CA SER A 31 -0.05 9.72 -12.36
C SER A 31 0.20 8.81 -13.58
N LYS A 32 0.88 9.29 -14.63
CA LYS A 32 1.28 8.48 -15.79
C LYS A 32 2.43 7.53 -15.44
N GLN A 33 3.44 8.01 -14.70
CA GLN A 33 4.57 7.21 -14.25
C GLN A 33 4.10 6.15 -13.25
N GLU A 34 3.28 6.54 -12.30
CA GLU A 34 2.66 5.67 -11.31
C GLU A 34 1.92 4.50 -11.96
N ARG A 35 1.02 4.77 -12.91
CA ARG A 35 0.31 3.73 -13.66
C ARG A 35 1.27 2.80 -14.37
N LYS A 36 2.27 3.33 -15.05
CA LYS A 36 3.24 2.52 -15.79
C LYS A 36 4.05 1.60 -14.88
N ILE A 37 4.50 2.09 -13.72
CA ILE A 37 5.20 1.29 -12.73
C ILE A 37 4.28 0.20 -12.17
N THR A 38 3.05 0.55 -11.83
CA THR A 38 2.03 -0.40 -11.36
C THR A 38 1.77 -1.49 -12.39
N ASP A 39 1.64 -1.14 -13.67
CA ASP A 39 1.46 -2.12 -14.75
C ASP A 39 2.66 -3.04 -14.88
N ILE A 40 3.88 -2.51 -14.76
CA ILE A 40 5.11 -3.32 -14.76
C ILE A 40 5.11 -4.30 -13.58
N ILE A 41 4.81 -3.83 -12.37
CA ILE A 41 4.73 -4.69 -11.18
C ILE A 41 3.71 -5.82 -11.39
N LYS A 42 2.54 -5.52 -11.94
CA LYS A 42 1.51 -6.51 -12.25
C LYS A 42 1.95 -7.52 -13.31
N CYS A 43 2.63 -7.07 -14.36
CA CYS A 43 3.13 -7.95 -15.41
C CYS A 43 4.18 -8.93 -14.90
N TYR A 44 5.13 -8.47 -14.08
CA TYR A 44 6.15 -9.33 -13.48
C TYR A 44 5.63 -10.17 -12.30
N GLY A 45 4.56 -9.71 -11.67
CA GLY A 45 3.93 -10.35 -10.52
C GLY A 45 2.84 -11.36 -10.88
N THR A 46 2.81 -11.95 -12.08
CA THR A 46 1.72 -12.84 -12.54
C THR A 46 1.44 -14.04 -11.62
N THR A 47 2.40 -14.43 -10.80
CA THR A 47 2.26 -15.50 -9.80
C THR A 47 2.08 -14.96 -8.38
N LYS A 48 2.02 -13.63 -8.20
CA LYS A 48 1.96 -12.97 -6.90
C LYS A 48 0.61 -12.31 -6.66
N SER A 49 0.17 -12.33 -5.41
CA SER A 49 -1.00 -11.57 -4.98
C SER A 49 -0.62 -10.10 -4.79
N ILE A 50 -1.11 -9.22 -5.67
CA ILE A 50 -0.85 -7.78 -5.62
C ILE A 50 -2.12 -7.07 -5.20
N LYS A 51 -2.01 -6.20 -4.20
CA LYS A 51 -3.11 -5.37 -3.72
C LYS A 51 -2.75 -3.90 -3.85
N GLU A 52 -3.66 -3.15 -4.46
CA GLU A 52 -3.57 -1.70 -4.56
C GLU A 52 -4.51 -1.08 -3.54
N VAL A 53 -3.98 -0.13 -2.78
CA VAL A 53 -4.75 0.69 -1.84
C VAL A 53 -4.78 2.11 -2.38
N GLU A 54 -5.93 2.54 -2.85
CA GLU A 54 -6.15 3.84 -3.44
C GLU A 54 -7.39 4.48 -2.81
N LEU A 55 -7.20 5.60 -2.11
CA LEU A 55 -8.29 6.27 -1.40
C LEU A 55 -9.43 6.75 -2.30
N LYS A 56 -9.13 7.13 -3.53
CA LYS A 56 -10.15 7.59 -4.50
C LYS A 56 -11.14 6.50 -4.88
N ASN A 57 -10.70 5.25 -4.87
CA ASN A 57 -11.53 4.09 -5.25
C ASN A 57 -12.26 3.47 -4.07
N MET A 58 -11.96 3.92 -2.86
CA MET A 58 -12.67 3.50 -1.66
C MET A 58 -14.08 4.10 -1.65
N LYS A 59 -15.00 3.49 -2.41
CA LYS A 59 -16.42 3.77 -2.22
C LYS A 59 -16.78 3.25 -0.84
N PRO A 60 -17.15 4.14 0.11
CA PRO A 60 -17.65 3.64 1.38
C PRO A 60 -18.86 2.77 1.05
N GLU A 61 -18.78 1.48 1.34
CA GLU A 61 -19.97 0.64 1.34
C GLU A 61 -20.87 1.17 2.45
N ASP A 62 -21.90 1.90 2.06
CA ASP A 62 -22.92 2.37 2.98
C ASP A 62 -23.53 1.16 3.67
N ASN A 63 -23.60 1.19 5.00
CA ASN A 63 -24.19 0.16 5.85
C ASN A 63 -23.38 -1.13 6.11
N VAL A 64 -22.07 -1.10 6.03
CA VAL A 64 -21.21 -2.20 6.47
C VAL A 64 -20.33 -1.74 7.64
N THR A 65 -20.34 -2.52 8.73
CA THR A 65 -19.44 -2.27 9.87
C THR A 65 -18.01 -2.70 9.54
N VAL A 66 -17.02 -2.16 10.26
CA VAL A 66 -15.61 -2.51 10.09
C VAL A 66 -15.38 -4.02 10.22
N SER A 67 -15.92 -4.65 11.25
CA SER A 67 -15.79 -6.10 11.43
C SER A 67 -16.36 -6.88 10.25
N ARG A 68 -17.55 -6.50 9.77
CA ARG A 68 -18.21 -7.16 8.65
C ARG A 68 -17.50 -6.89 7.31
N TYR A 69 -16.89 -5.73 7.16
CA TYR A 69 -16.04 -5.41 6.00
C TYR A 69 -14.83 -6.33 5.92
N ILE A 70 -14.12 -6.50 7.04
CA ILE A 70 -12.99 -7.44 7.13
C ILE A 70 -13.47 -8.85 6.81
N GLU A 71 -14.56 -9.30 7.44
CA GLU A 71 -15.12 -10.63 7.20
C GLU A 71 -15.41 -10.94 5.75
N ARG A 72 -16.00 -10.00 5.03
CA ARG A 72 -16.35 -10.18 3.61
C ARG A 72 -15.12 -10.27 2.71
N ASN A 73 -14.08 -9.51 3.04
CA ASN A 73 -12.91 -9.39 2.19
C ASN A 73 -11.86 -10.48 2.45
N VAL A 74 -11.89 -11.10 3.63
CA VAL A 74 -10.83 -12.04 4.04
C VAL A 74 -11.23 -13.51 3.88
N GLY A 75 -12.52 -13.79 3.65
CA GLY A 75 -13.00 -15.16 3.45
C GLY A 75 -13.00 -16.04 4.72
N SER A 76 -12.84 -17.34 4.56
CA SER A 76 -12.87 -18.30 5.68
C SER A 76 -11.50 -18.41 6.33
N ILE A 77 -11.32 -17.79 7.48
CA ILE A 77 -10.13 -17.92 8.33
C ILE A 77 -10.48 -18.81 9.53
N ILE A 78 -9.58 -19.69 9.90
CA ILE A 78 -9.68 -20.48 11.15
C ILE A 78 -9.49 -19.53 12.33
N ASN A 79 -10.35 -19.63 13.35
CA ASN A 79 -10.39 -18.70 14.50
C ASN A 79 -10.59 -17.23 14.12
N LYS A 80 -11.52 -17.00 13.22
CA LYS A 80 -11.81 -15.70 12.58
C LYS A 80 -11.88 -14.54 13.57
N ASP A 81 -12.65 -14.69 14.65
CA ASP A 81 -12.86 -13.59 15.60
C ASP A 81 -11.55 -13.18 16.29
N TYR A 82 -10.74 -14.15 16.72
CA TYR A 82 -9.44 -13.87 17.34
C TYR A 82 -8.46 -13.18 16.38
N VAL A 83 -8.44 -13.64 15.13
CA VAL A 83 -7.59 -13.04 14.09
C VAL A 83 -8.03 -11.60 13.80
N ILE A 84 -9.35 -11.37 13.62
CA ILE A 84 -9.90 -10.05 13.37
C ILE A 84 -9.61 -9.10 14.54
N GLU A 85 -9.80 -9.52 15.79
CA GLU A 85 -9.49 -8.71 16.96
C GLU A 85 -8.02 -8.34 17.05
N GLY A 86 -7.11 -9.28 16.77
CA GLY A 86 -5.68 -9.02 16.71
C GLY A 86 -5.31 -7.96 15.68
N PHE A 87 -5.89 -8.05 14.47
CA PHE A 87 -5.65 -7.09 13.40
C PHE A 87 -6.29 -5.72 13.68
N LEU A 88 -7.48 -5.69 14.24
CA LEU A 88 -8.11 -4.43 14.68
C LEU A 88 -7.26 -3.75 15.77
N GLY A 89 -6.68 -4.53 16.68
CA GLY A 89 -5.74 -4.03 17.68
C GLY A 89 -4.49 -3.41 17.04
N MET A 90 -3.89 -4.08 16.06
CA MET A 90 -2.74 -3.57 15.30
C MET A 90 -3.06 -2.25 14.59
N GLY A 91 -4.24 -2.15 13.97
CA GLY A 91 -4.69 -0.94 13.27
C GLY A 91 -5.26 0.16 14.18
N LYS A 92 -5.29 -0.06 15.51
CA LYS A 92 -6.01 0.82 16.47
C LYS A 92 -7.47 1.07 16.06
N LEU A 93 -8.11 0.04 15.50
CA LEU A 93 -9.50 0.06 15.03
C LEU A 93 -10.44 -0.72 15.96
N SER A 94 -9.96 -1.25 17.07
CA SER A 94 -10.76 -2.06 18.02
C SER A 94 -12.01 -1.33 18.49
N ASP A 95 -11.90 -0.04 18.79
CA ASP A 95 -13.01 0.79 19.24
C ASP A 95 -14.01 1.12 18.13
N CYS A 96 -13.62 0.90 16.88
CA CYS A 96 -14.42 1.19 15.68
C CYS A 96 -15.03 -0.06 15.05
N LYS A 97 -14.87 -1.25 15.64
CA LYS A 97 -15.29 -2.51 15.03
C LYS A 97 -16.76 -2.56 14.59
N ASP A 98 -17.62 -1.91 15.36
CA ASP A 98 -19.05 -1.81 15.13
C ASP A 98 -19.49 -0.52 14.41
N GLU A 99 -18.53 0.37 14.11
CA GLU A 99 -18.79 1.57 13.33
C GLU A 99 -18.97 1.23 11.85
N MET A 100 -19.76 2.05 11.15
CA MET A 100 -19.88 1.96 9.70
C MET A 100 -18.59 2.42 9.03
N VAL A 101 -18.10 1.68 8.04
CA VAL A 101 -16.89 2.04 7.27
C VAL A 101 -17.00 3.45 6.68
N SER A 102 -18.22 3.85 6.26
CA SER A 102 -18.49 5.19 5.74
C SER A 102 -18.29 6.33 6.75
N ARG A 103 -18.28 6.04 8.06
CA ARG A 103 -18.08 7.02 9.13
C ARG A 103 -16.64 7.15 9.60
N LEU A 104 -15.80 6.21 9.22
CA LEU A 104 -14.38 6.29 9.53
C LEU A 104 -13.75 7.52 8.88
N ASP A 105 -12.84 8.17 9.59
CA ASP A 105 -11.96 9.16 8.97
C ASP A 105 -11.05 8.50 7.91
N ILE A 106 -10.44 9.34 7.09
CA ILE A 106 -9.65 8.89 5.95
C ILE A 106 -8.45 8.04 6.39
N SER A 107 -7.80 8.38 7.50
CA SER A 107 -6.65 7.65 8.02
C SER A 107 -7.03 6.25 8.51
N LYS A 108 -8.14 6.13 9.25
CA LYS A 108 -8.67 4.83 9.69
C LYS A 108 -9.12 3.95 8.52
N ARG A 109 -9.73 4.55 7.48
CA ARG A 109 -10.10 3.82 6.27
C ARG A 109 -8.86 3.28 5.56
N TYR A 110 -7.84 4.09 5.41
CA TYR A 110 -6.59 3.66 4.78
C TYR A 110 -5.94 2.51 5.55
N CYS A 111 -5.89 2.65 6.87
CA CYS A 111 -5.42 1.61 7.76
C CYS A 111 -6.22 0.30 7.59
N LEU A 112 -7.55 0.38 7.51
CA LEU A 112 -8.44 -0.76 7.29
C LEU A 112 -8.13 -1.49 5.98
N GLU A 113 -7.90 -0.76 4.87
CA GLU A 113 -7.57 -1.36 3.57
C GLU A 113 -6.20 -2.05 3.59
N ILE A 114 -5.20 -1.43 4.22
CA ILE A 114 -3.89 -2.07 4.41
C ILE A 114 -4.04 -3.37 5.21
N LEU A 115 -4.81 -3.35 6.30
CA LEU A 115 -5.07 -4.54 7.11
C LEU A 115 -5.78 -5.64 6.31
N VAL A 116 -6.77 -5.28 5.50
CA VAL A 116 -7.44 -6.24 4.61
C VAL A 116 -6.47 -6.85 3.60
N ALA A 117 -5.62 -6.04 2.97
CA ALA A 117 -4.59 -6.53 2.07
C ALA A 117 -3.61 -7.48 2.77
N PHE A 118 -3.24 -7.16 4.02
CA PHE A 118 -2.40 -7.99 4.86
C PHE A 118 -3.06 -9.35 5.16
N LEU A 119 -4.34 -9.35 5.54
CA LEU A 119 -5.11 -10.56 5.82
C LEU A 119 -5.36 -11.42 4.58
N GLN A 120 -5.43 -10.82 3.41
CA GLN A 120 -5.52 -11.51 2.13
C GLN A 120 -4.20 -12.11 1.66
N GLU A 121 -3.16 -12.07 2.51
CA GLU A 121 -1.83 -12.62 2.22
C GLU A 121 -1.22 -12.06 0.92
N ALA A 122 -1.39 -10.75 0.70
CA ALA A 122 -0.76 -10.10 -0.44
C ALA A 122 0.76 -10.28 -0.39
N ASP A 123 1.36 -10.53 -1.55
CA ASP A 123 2.82 -10.53 -1.70
C ASP A 123 3.38 -9.13 -1.88
N ILE A 124 2.57 -8.25 -2.48
CA ILE A 124 2.92 -6.85 -2.73
C ILE A 124 1.72 -5.97 -2.41
N ILE A 125 1.94 -4.92 -1.63
CA ILE A 125 0.98 -3.84 -1.42
C ILE A 125 1.49 -2.61 -2.14
N ILE A 126 0.64 -2.01 -2.99
CA ILE A 126 0.91 -0.75 -3.67
C ILE A 126 0.02 0.31 -3.03
N LEU A 127 0.64 1.36 -2.50
CA LEU A 127 -0.04 2.47 -1.85
C LEU A 127 0.03 3.69 -2.77
N HIS A 128 -1.15 4.12 -3.24
CA HIS A 128 -1.30 5.30 -4.07
C HIS A 128 -1.64 6.52 -3.22
N GLU A 129 -1.13 7.68 -3.62
CA GLU A 129 -1.50 8.99 -3.05
C GLU A 129 -1.36 9.02 -1.52
N MET A 130 -0.18 8.71 -1.03
CA MET A 130 0.14 8.89 0.38
C MET A 130 0.19 10.38 0.70
N PHE A 131 -0.82 10.88 1.37
CA PHE A 131 -0.87 12.25 1.83
C PHE A 131 -0.33 12.35 3.25
N GLU A 132 0.36 13.44 3.57
CA GLU A 132 0.81 13.76 4.93
C GLU A 132 -0.31 13.63 5.98
N ASN A 133 -1.56 13.98 5.58
CA ASN A 133 -2.73 13.93 6.45
C ASN A 133 -3.26 12.52 6.75
N VAL A 134 -2.83 11.51 6.01
CA VAL A 134 -3.27 10.11 6.19
C VAL A 134 -2.23 9.32 6.97
N TRP A 135 -0.97 9.73 6.83
CA TRP A 135 0.15 9.05 7.44
C TRP A 135 0.13 9.19 8.96
N ASN A 136 0.31 8.09 9.64
CA ASN A 136 0.51 8.05 11.08
C ASN A 136 1.38 6.86 11.48
N HIS A 137 1.88 6.89 12.71
CA HIS A 137 2.74 5.84 13.24
C HIS A 137 2.13 4.43 13.18
N THR A 138 0.81 4.33 13.30
CA THR A 138 0.11 3.03 13.19
C THR A 138 0.25 2.44 11.78
N ILE A 139 0.13 3.26 10.75
CA ILE A 139 0.33 2.81 9.37
C ILE A 139 1.79 2.38 9.16
N GLU A 140 2.76 3.13 9.69
CA GLU A 140 4.17 2.74 9.65
C GLU A 140 4.39 1.36 10.26
N GLU A 141 3.89 1.13 11.49
CA GLU A 141 4.02 -0.15 12.18
C GLU A 141 3.44 -1.31 11.36
N ILE A 142 2.26 -1.13 10.77
CA ILE A 142 1.63 -2.16 9.93
C ILE A 142 2.44 -2.44 8.67
N LEU A 143 2.96 -1.41 8.01
CA LEU A 143 3.74 -1.57 6.79
C LEU A 143 5.10 -2.21 7.06
N VAL A 144 5.75 -1.86 8.16
CA VAL A 144 6.97 -2.54 8.61
C VAL A 144 6.70 -4.01 8.88
N GLU A 145 5.64 -4.32 9.63
CA GLU A 145 5.25 -5.71 9.90
C GLU A 145 4.93 -6.47 8.61
N PHE A 146 4.19 -5.83 7.69
CA PHE A 146 3.91 -6.43 6.38
C PHE A 146 5.20 -6.71 5.60
N SER A 147 6.17 -5.79 5.64
CA SER A 147 7.43 -5.92 4.89
C SER A 147 8.26 -7.14 5.32
N LEU A 148 8.02 -7.70 6.51
CA LEU A 148 8.72 -8.93 6.93
C LEU A 148 8.41 -10.14 6.03
N ARG A 149 7.30 -10.10 5.29
CA ARG A 149 6.87 -11.19 4.40
C ARG A 149 6.62 -10.80 2.96
N GLY A 150 6.27 -9.54 2.71
CA GLY A 150 5.92 -9.01 1.39
C GLY A 150 6.75 -7.78 1.01
N ALA A 151 6.40 -7.14 -0.09
CA ALA A 151 6.97 -5.87 -0.50
C ALA A 151 5.91 -4.76 -0.43
N VAL A 152 6.35 -3.56 -0.09
CA VAL A 152 5.53 -2.36 -0.08
C VAL A 152 6.05 -1.38 -1.11
N VAL A 153 5.17 -0.84 -1.93
CA VAL A 153 5.47 0.20 -2.91
C VAL A 153 4.61 1.42 -2.58
N VAL A 154 5.23 2.55 -2.40
CA VAL A 154 4.58 3.80 -2.04
C VAL A 154 4.81 4.84 -3.12
N PHE A 155 3.74 5.48 -3.58
CA PHE A 155 3.81 6.58 -4.54
C PHE A 155 3.43 7.90 -3.89
N SER A 156 4.13 8.97 -4.28
CA SER A 156 3.80 10.34 -3.92
C SER A 156 3.99 11.27 -5.13
N GLU A 157 3.05 12.19 -5.33
CA GLU A 157 3.19 13.28 -6.29
C GLU A 157 4.11 14.40 -5.76
N HIS A 158 4.42 14.41 -4.48
CA HIS A 158 5.23 15.40 -3.79
C HIS A 158 6.69 14.93 -3.61
N GLY A 159 7.52 15.79 -3.01
CA GLY A 159 8.91 15.51 -2.74
C GLY A 159 9.16 14.33 -1.76
N GLU A 160 10.42 13.99 -1.55
CA GLU A 160 10.83 12.85 -0.73
C GLU A 160 10.28 12.90 0.71
N GLU A 161 10.14 14.11 1.26
CA GLU A 161 9.57 14.34 2.58
C GLU A 161 8.16 13.77 2.75
N SER A 162 7.38 13.66 1.65
CA SER A 162 6.04 13.09 1.67
C SER A 162 6.01 11.56 1.82
N LEU A 163 7.13 10.89 1.53
CA LEU A 163 7.27 9.45 1.73
C LEU A 163 7.56 9.10 3.19
N MET A 164 7.74 10.13 4.04
CA MET A 164 8.15 9.97 5.42
C MET A 164 9.45 9.13 5.50
N LYS A 165 9.87 8.67 6.61
CA LYS A 165 11.13 7.92 6.77
C LYS A 165 10.97 6.41 6.55
N LEU A 166 9.86 5.99 5.97
CA LEU A 166 9.53 4.58 5.87
C LEU A 166 10.29 3.82 4.77
N PRO A 167 10.44 4.34 3.53
CA PRO A 167 11.10 3.59 2.48
C PRO A 167 12.54 3.24 2.82
N MET A 168 12.92 1.99 2.58
CA MET A 168 14.33 1.55 2.62
C MET A 168 15.08 2.09 1.41
N HIS A 169 14.37 2.29 0.30
CA HIS A 169 14.87 2.87 -0.94
C HIS A 169 13.84 3.85 -1.49
N SER A 170 14.27 5.07 -1.83
CA SER A 170 13.43 6.08 -2.45
C SER A 170 14.02 6.54 -3.79
N TYR A 171 13.14 6.83 -4.75
CA TYR A 171 13.50 7.19 -6.11
C TYR A 171 12.77 8.45 -6.55
N ASP A 172 13.55 9.45 -7.01
CA ASP A 172 13.02 10.67 -7.62
C ASP A 172 12.63 10.42 -9.08
N LEU A 173 11.37 10.63 -9.41
CA LEU A 173 10.85 10.45 -10.76
C LEU A 173 10.71 11.76 -11.55
N SER A 174 11.16 12.88 -11.01
CA SER A 174 11.11 14.17 -11.70
C SER A 174 11.83 14.11 -13.03
N GLY A 175 11.11 14.38 -14.13
CA GLY A 175 11.68 14.40 -15.49
C GLY A 175 12.18 13.05 -16.02
N ARG A 176 11.88 11.93 -15.35
CA ARG A 176 12.30 10.58 -15.77
C ARG A 176 11.23 9.89 -16.63
N CYS A 177 11.71 9.10 -17.59
CA CYS A 177 10.87 8.17 -18.33
C CYS A 177 10.98 6.77 -17.71
N VAL A 178 9.84 6.14 -17.46
CA VAL A 178 9.81 4.75 -17.01
C VAL A 178 9.89 3.85 -18.24
N GLY A 179 10.92 3.00 -18.30
CA GLY A 179 11.16 2.00 -19.35
C GLY A 179 11.05 0.56 -18.84
N TRP A 180 11.08 -0.38 -19.78
CA TRP A 180 11.19 -1.83 -19.52
C TRP A 180 12.66 -2.22 -19.47
#